data_dd695b7523dc42e395dcd57cddf53eee
#
_entry.id   dd695b7523dc42e395dcd57cddf53eee
#
_cell.length_a   1.000
_cell.length_b   1.000
_cell.length_c   1.000
_cell.angle_alpha   90.00
_cell.angle_beta   90.00
_cell.angle_gamma   90.00
#
_symmetry.space_group_name_H-M   'P 1'
#
loop_
_entity.id
_entity.type
_entity.pdbx_description
1 polymer ?
#
loop_
_entity_poly.entity_id
_entity_poly.type
_entity_poly.pdbx_seq_one_letter_code
_entity_poly.pdbx_strand_id
1 'polypeptide(L)' 'MTKEQFYKAEAIIEKVSRYKRLLSDVNQNLTSVTFTTAYNSYIYGYSKPEEEMLNMIKTAVADACNAKIEEFLEELNQI' A
#
# COMPACT_ATOMS: atom_id res chain seq x y z
N MET A 1 18.92 -23.48 -2.94
CA MET A 1 18.89 -21.99 -2.90
C MET A 1 20.20 -21.49 -2.29
N THR A 2 20.83 -20.53 -2.96
CA THR A 2 22.04 -19.88 -2.43
C THR A 2 21.69 -18.88 -1.31
N LYS A 3 22.69 -18.44 -0.56
CA LYS A 3 22.48 -17.39 0.45
C LYS A 3 21.93 -16.11 -0.16
N GLU A 4 22.44 -15.72 -1.34
CA GLU A 4 21.97 -14.52 -2.04
C GLU A 4 20.49 -14.64 -2.43
N GLN A 5 20.09 -15.79 -2.95
CA GLN A 5 18.70 -16.07 -3.29
C GLN A 5 17.81 -16.06 -2.06
N PHE A 6 18.27 -16.63 -0.96
CA PHE A 6 17.55 -16.62 0.30
C PHE A 6 17.32 -15.19 0.81
N TYR A 7 18.35 -14.36 0.81
CA TYR A 7 18.21 -12.96 1.26
C TYR A 7 17.31 -12.15 0.35
N LYS A 8 17.36 -12.37 -0.96
CA LYS A 8 16.46 -11.71 -1.91
C LYS A 8 15.02 -12.13 -1.65
N ALA A 9 14.77 -13.41 -1.47
CA ALA A 9 13.43 -13.94 -1.18
C ALA A 9 12.89 -13.35 0.11
N GLU A 10 13.69 -13.30 1.16
CA GLU A 10 13.31 -12.73 2.45
C GLU A 10 12.94 -11.26 2.33
N ALA A 11 13.73 -10.47 1.59
CA ALA A 11 13.46 -9.05 1.36
C ALA A 11 12.15 -8.85 0.60
N ILE A 12 11.86 -9.68 -0.40
CA ILE A 12 10.63 -9.62 -1.18
C ILE A 12 9.43 -9.96 -0.29
N ILE A 13 9.54 -11.03 0.51
CA ILE A 13 8.47 -11.43 1.43
C ILE A 13 8.15 -10.32 2.43
N GLU A 14 9.16 -9.63 2.94
CA GLU A 14 8.97 -8.50 3.84
C GLU A 14 8.21 -7.37 3.16
N LYS A 15 8.56 -7.03 1.91
CA LYS A 15 7.85 -5.99 1.14
C LYS A 15 6.40 -6.39 0.90
N VAL A 16 6.14 -7.63 0.52
CA VAL A 16 4.79 -8.14 0.32
C VAL A 16 3.98 -8.01 1.61
N SER A 17 4.56 -8.36 2.74
CA SER A 17 3.89 -8.26 4.05
C SER A 17 3.51 -6.82 4.39
N ARG A 18 4.39 -5.87 4.09
CA ARG A 18 4.10 -4.44 4.31
C ARG A 18 2.93 -3.96 3.47
N TYR A 19 2.91 -4.32 2.19
CA TYR A 19 1.80 -3.93 1.30
C TYR A 19 0.49 -4.59 1.68
N LYS A 20 0.52 -5.87 2.10
CA LYS A 20 -0.68 -6.55 2.59
C LYS A 20 -1.24 -5.90 3.84
N ARG A 21 -0.37 -5.47 4.75
CA ARG A 21 -0.77 -4.77 5.97
C ARG A 21 -1.41 -3.42 5.64
N LEU A 22 -0.76 -2.65 4.77
CA LEU A 22 -1.29 -1.37 4.31
C LEU A 22 -2.65 -1.56 3.64
N LEU A 23 -2.78 -2.55 2.76
CA LEU A 23 -4.02 -2.86 2.07
C LEU A 23 -5.15 -3.18 3.06
N SER A 24 -4.87 -4.00 4.07
CA SER A 24 -5.83 -4.34 5.11
C SER A 24 -6.27 -3.11 5.89
N ASP A 25 -5.34 -2.27 6.30
CA ASP A 25 -5.65 -1.05 7.05
C ASP A 25 -6.46 -0.07 6.22
N VAL A 26 -6.12 0.11 4.96
CA VAL A 26 -6.85 1.00 4.05
C VAL A 26 -8.29 0.51 3.85
N ASN A 27 -8.50 -0.80 3.71
CA ASN A 27 -9.83 -1.36 3.47
C ASN A 27 -10.71 -1.40 4.71
N GLN A 28 -10.14 -1.57 5.90
CA GLN A 28 -10.91 -1.84 7.11
C GLN A 28 -10.84 -0.75 8.17
N ASN A 29 -9.72 -0.03 8.24
CA ASN A 29 -9.45 0.86 9.36
C ASN A 29 -9.16 2.31 8.94
N LEU A 30 -9.30 2.65 7.68
CA LEU A 30 -8.99 4.00 7.21
C LEU A 30 -10.00 5.00 7.74
N THR A 31 -9.53 5.98 8.50
CA THR A 31 -10.36 7.06 9.05
C THR A 31 -10.14 8.39 8.34
N SER A 32 -8.93 8.63 7.88
CA SER A 32 -8.60 9.86 7.16
C SER A 32 -7.30 9.69 6.39
N VAL A 33 -7.10 10.55 5.41
CA VAL A 33 -5.85 10.64 4.64
C VAL A 33 -5.38 12.09 4.66
N THR A 34 -4.09 12.28 4.94
CA THR A 34 -3.48 13.61 4.95
C THR A 34 -2.42 13.70 3.86
N PHE A 35 -2.52 14.74 3.04
CA PHE A 35 -1.48 15.08 2.06
C PHE A 35 -0.77 16.33 2.54
N THR A 36 0.54 16.26 2.66
CA THR A 36 1.37 17.38 3.05
C THR A 36 2.25 17.79 1.87
N THR A 37 2.09 19.04 1.44
CA THR A 37 2.94 19.63 0.40
C THR A 37 3.89 20.63 1.03
N ALA A 38 4.75 21.24 0.21
CA ALA A 38 5.66 22.28 0.67
C ALA A 38 4.91 23.51 1.22
N TYR A 39 3.67 23.70 0.83
CA TYR A 39 2.89 24.92 1.17
C TYR A 39 1.69 24.65 2.06
N ASN A 40 1.05 23.48 1.94
CA ASN A 40 -0.22 23.21 2.61
C ASN A 40 -0.35 21.74 3.03
N SER A 41 -1.30 21.50 3.94
CA SER A 41 -1.73 20.15 4.30
C SER A 41 -3.22 20.00 3.98
N TYR A 42 -3.60 18.87 3.41
CA TYR A 42 -4.97 18.55 3.04
C TYR A 42 -5.41 17.28 3.75
N ILE A 43 -6.56 17.32 4.43
CA ILE A 43 -7.09 16.18 5.18
C ILE A 43 -8.45 15.80 4.61
N TYR A 44 -8.60 14.51 4.25
CA TYR A 44 -9.85 13.95 3.75
C TYR A 44 -10.34 12.86 4.71
N GLY A 45 -11.57 13.00 5.18
CA GLY A 45 -12.16 12.07 6.14
C GLY A 45 -13.63 11.78 5.82
N TYR A 46 -14.19 10.74 6.44
CA TYR A 46 -15.56 10.33 6.18
C TYR A 46 -16.61 11.34 6.62
N SER A 47 -16.33 12.13 7.64
CA SER A 47 -17.25 13.14 8.15
C SER A 47 -17.12 14.49 7.45
N LYS A 48 -16.34 14.55 6.39
CA LYS A 48 -16.07 15.80 5.63
C LYS A 48 -16.82 15.80 4.32
N PRO A 49 -17.04 16.99 3.70
CA PRO A 49 -17.59 17.04 2.34
C PRO A 49 -16.76 16.29 1.32
N GLU A 50 -15.53 15.98 1.66
CA GLU A 50 -14.56 15.28 0.81
C GLU A 50 -14.57 13.76 0.97
N GLU A 51 -15.64 13.18 1.53
CA GLU A 51 -15.76 11.72 1.68
C GLU A 51 -15.60 11.00 0.35
N GLU A 52 -16.16 11.56 -0.71
CA GLU A 52 -16.00 10.99 -2.05
C GLU A 52 -14.54 10.92 -2.46
N MET A 53 -13.77 11.97 -2.19
CA MET A 53 -12.35 11.99 -2.47
C MET A 53 -11.59 10.96 -1.63
N LEU A 54 -11.96 10.79 -0.38
CA LEU A 54 -11.37 9.76 0.48
C LEU A 54 -11.59 8.36 -0.12
N ASN A 55 -12.79 8.08 -0.61
CA ASN A 55 -13.11 6.79 -1.24
C ASN A 55 -12.32 6.56 -2.52
N MET A 56 -12.11 7.60 -3.31
CA MET A 56 -11.28 7.53 -4.52
C MET A 56 -9.82 7.24 -4.17
N ILE A 57 -9.28 7.91 -3.16
CA ILE A 57 -7.92 7.69 -2.69
C ILE A 57 -7.76 6.27 -2.16
N LYS A 58 -8.73 5.80 -1.38
CA LYS A 58 -8.76 4.44 -0.83
C LYS A 58 -8.67 3.41 -1.95
N THR A 59 -9.49 3.56 -2.99
CA THR A 59 -9.49 2.66 -4.15
C THR A 59 -8.14 2.71 -4.87
N ALA A 60 -7.60 3.90 -5.11
CA ALA A 60 -6.32 4.06 -5.79
C ALA A 60 -5.17 3.40 -5.01
N VAL A 61 -5.14 3.58 -3.70
CA VAL A 61 -4.11 2.96 -2.84
C VAL A 61 -4.26 1.44 -2.83
N ALA A 62 -5.49 0.94 -2.72
CA ALA A 62 -5.75 -0.50 -2.74
C ALA A 62 -5.28 -1.12 -4.07
N ASP A 63 -5.60 -0.49 -5.19
CA ASP A 63 -5.17 -0.96 -6.50
C ASP A 63 -3.65 -0.95 -6.64
N ALA A 64 -2.99 0.10 -6.16
CA ALA A 64 -1.53 0.20 -6.18
C ALA A 64 -0.88 -0.88 -5.31
N CYS A 65 -1.43 -1.14 -4.13
CA CYS A 65 -0.94 -2.21 -3.25
C CYS A 65 -1.08 -3.58 -3.91
N ASN A 66 -2.23 -3.87 -4.52
CA ASN A 66 -2.44 -5.14 -5.22
C ASN A 66 -1.46 -5.31 -6.38
N ALA A 67 -1.24 -4.27 -7.17
CA ALA A 67 -0.29 -4.30 -8.28
C ALA A 67 1.13 -4.59 -7.79
N LYS A 68 1.55 -3.95 -6.71
CA LYS A 68 2.87 -4.17 -6.13
C LYS A 68 3.03 -5.57 -5.55
N ILE A 69 2.00 -6.08 -4.89
CA ILE A 69 2.01 -7.45 -4.34
C ILE A 69 2.19 -8.46 -5.46
N GLU A 70 1.44 -8.33 -6.56
CA GLU A 70 1.56 -9.20 -7.72
C GLU A 70 2.96 -9.14 -8.33
N GLU A 71 3.50 -7.94 -8.49
CA GLU A 71 4.84 -7.72 -9.04
C GLU A 71 5.91 -8.42 -8.18
N PHE A 72 5.85 -8.28 -6.87
CA PHE A 72 6.82 -8.90 -5.97
C PHE A 72 6.65 -10.42 -5.90
N LEU A 73 5.43 -10.94 -5.94
CA LEU A 73 5.20 -12.38 -5.98
C LEU A 73 5.73 -13.00 -7.26
N GLU A 74 5.56 -12.32 -8.39
CA GLU A 74 6.14 -12.77 -9.66
C GLU A 74 7.66 -12.77 -9.59
N GLU A 75 8.25 -11.71 -9.04
CA GLU A 75 9.70 -11.60 -8.82
C GLU A 75 10.21 -12.76 -7.93
N LEU A 76 9.47 -13.07 -6.87
CA LEU A 76 9.79 -14.19 -5.97
C LEU A 76 9.80 -15.53 -6.71
N ASN A 77 8.86 -15.74 -7.63
CA ASN A 77 8.78 -16.97 -8.43
C ASN A 77 9.97 -17.14 -9.37
N GLN A 78 10.70 -16.09 -9.67
CA GLN A 78 11.87 -16.15 -10.54
C GLN A 78 13.18 -16.43 -9.79
N ILE A 79 13.13 -16.49 -8.50
CA ILE A 79 14.27 -16.87 -7.67
C ILE A 79 14.30 -18.41 -7.50
#